data_d65affda0c38024667a8c5d0b2dad366
#
_entry.id   d65affda0c38024667a8c5d0b2dad366
#
_cell.length_a   1.000
_cell.length_b   1.000
_cell.length_c   1.000
_cell.angle_alpha   90.00
_cell.angle_beta   90.00
_cell.angle_gamma   90.00
#
_symmetry.space_group_name_H-M   'P 1'
#
loop_
_entity.id
_entity.type
_entity.pdbx_description
1 polymer ?
#
loop_
_entity_poly.entity_id
_entity_poly.type
_entity_poly.pdbx_seq_one_letter_code
_entity_poly.pdbx_strand_id
1 'polypeptide(L)'
;MRAAYLLDPAGRSPQWLGALADAGLDTVVTKAAAVTPGFAAAARAAGLRVVGSVPCFRAGDGPSARYADELRPVDDEGRTWRRMEWYDGLIPTHHAHNRALVRHCAELAASPDLDGLALDFLRWPLHWELELRPGALPRAGSYDPLTLAGFEQHTGLRLPDRGDAPAAARWIDDHHRPEWHDYRAAVITGAAAAVTAAVRAVRPGLWLGAFLVPAPEEQRRALLGQDTAALGRLFDALLVMSYHAILHRPPGFPAEAAAEAREHTGRPVVPMVQVTSDPVHARGADWGPPVGAAQYAAALRGSLRAGRGECCLFPGEGLDEELLRLTRRQFADPVAAEPEKEDHHG
;
A
#
# COMPACT_ATOMS: atom_id res chain seq x y z
N MET A 1 4.62 -15.58 1.10
CA MET A 1 4.95 -14.70 -0.04
C MET A 1 6.32 -14.07 0.18
N ARG A 2 7.26 -14.34 -0.71
CA ARG A 2 8.57 -13.67 -0.78
C ARG A 2 8.64 -12.95 -2.12
N ALA A 3 8.38 -11.66 -2.10
CA ALA A 3 8.14 -10.90 -3.34
C ALA A 3 9.22 -9.87 -3.64
N ALA A 4 9.35 -9.48 -4.92
CA ALA A 4 9.99 -8.26 -5.35
C ALA A 4 8.96 -7.35 -6.05
N TYR A 5 8.89 -6.08 -5.65
CA TYR A 5 8.08 -5.08 -6.34
C TYR A 5 8.90 -4.41 -7.43
N LEU A 6 8.45 -4.52 -8.67
CA LEU A 6 9.10 -3.94 -9.84
C LEU A 6 8.39 -2.64 -10.24
N LEU A 7 9.16 -1.57 -10.32
CA LEU A 7 8.67 -0.26 -10.81
C LEU A 7 8.42 -0.29 -12.30
N ASP A 8 9.28 -1.02 -13.04
CA ASP A 8 9.20 -1.21 -14.48
C ASP A 8 9.60 -2.66 -14.85
N PRO A 9 8.64 -3.49 -15.23
CA PRO A 9 8.92 -4.86 -15.67
C PRO A 9 9.46 -4.92 -17.10
N ALA A 10 9.38 -3.82 -17.88
CA ALA A 10 9.83 -3.80 -19.26
C ALA A 10 11.33 -4.06 -19.36
N GLY A 11 11.72 -4.88 -20.34
CA GLY A 11 13.13 -5.20 -20.58
C GLY A 11 13.80 -6.11 -19.55
N ARG A 12 13.06 -6.66 -18.56
CA ARG A 12 13.62 -7.64 -17.62
C ARG A 12 13.87 -8.96 -18.32
N SER A 13 15.15 -9.39 -18.33
CA SER A 13 15.51 -10.62 -18.99
C SER A 13 15.02 -11.86 -18.23
N PRO A 14 14.75 -13.00 -18.92
CA PRO A 14 14.45 -14.26 -18.24
C PRO A 14 15.54 -14.70 -17.24
N GLN A 15 16.81 -14.39 -17.54
CA GLN A 15 17.93 -14.68 -16.63
C GLN A 15 17.83 -13.88 -15.33
N TRP A 16 17.44 -12.60 -15.41
CA TRP A 16 17.26 -11.79 -14.21
C TRP A 16 16.08 -12.27 -13.37
N LEU A 17 14.97 -12.65 -14.01
CA LEU A 17 13.83 -13.27 -13.30
C LEU A 17 14.23 -14.61 -12.67
N GLY A 18 15.03 -15.41 -13.35
CA GLY A 18 15.62 -16.63 -12.79
C GLY A 18 16.48 -16.35 -11.55
N ALA A 19 17.30 -15.30 -11.58
CA ALA A 19 18.13 -14.92 -10.44
C ALA A 19 17.30 -14.49 -9.20
N LEU A 20 16.12 -13.87 -9.40
CA LEU A 20 15.18 -13.61 -8.31
C LEU A 20 14.66 -14.91 -7.68
N ALA A 21 14.24 -15.87 -8.52
CA ALA A 21 13.75 -17.16 -8.06
C ALA A 21 14.87 -17.97 -7.36
N ASP A 22 16.08 -17.96 -7.89
CA ASP A 22 17.26 -18.59 -7.28
C ASP A 22 17.64 -17.97 -5.94
N ALA A 23 17.33 -16.69 -5.74
CA ALA A 23 17.47 -16.02 -4.45
C ALA A 23 16.37 -16.41 -3.44
N GLY A 24 15.36 -17.18 -3.86
CA GLY A 24 14.27 -17.68 -3.02
C GLY A 24 13.02 -16.82 -3.03
N LEU A 25 12.90 -15.90 -3.99
CA LEU A 25 11.66 -15.16 -4.24
C LEU A 25 10.66 -16.06 -4.99
N ASP A 26 9.38 -15.91 -4.70
CA ASP A 26 8.28 -16.68 -5.29
C ASP A 26 7.26 -15.82 -6.05
N THR A 27 7.41 -14.51 -5.98
CA THR A 27 6.41 -13.57 -6.52
C THR A 27 7.09 -12.30 -7.03
N VAL A 28 6.62 -11.79 -8.16
CA VAL A 28 6.88 -10.42 -8.61
C VAL A 28 5.59 -9.62 -8.51
N VAL A 29 5.68 -8.41 -7.94
CA VAL A 29 4.58 -7.43 -7.89
C VAL A 29 4.95 -6.29 -8.81
N THR A 30 4.04 -5.87 -9.69
CA THR A 30 4.26 -4.72 -10.57
C THR A 30 2.93 -4.09 -10.95
N LYS A 31 2.94 -2.89 -11.55
CA LYS A 31 1.71 -2.27 -12.04
C LYS A 31 0.97 -3.23 -12.97
N ALA A 32 -0.31 -3.48 -12.72
CA ALA A 32 -1.12 -4.39 -13.54
C ALA A 32 -1.13 -3.97 -15.02
N ALA A 33 -1.17 -2.65 -15.29
CA ALA A 33 -1.14 -2.10 -16.65
C ALA A 33 0.21 -2.32 -17.39
N ALA A 34 1.27 -2.67 -16.66
CA ALA A 34 2.60 -2.92 -17.25
C ALA A 34 2.86 -4.42 -17.49
N VAL A 35 1.95 -5.29 -17.06
CA VAL A 35 2.08 -6.74 -17.29
C VAL A 35 1.73 -7.06 -18.73
N THR A 36 2.69 -7.63 -19.46
CA THR A 36 2.49 -8.17 -20.80
C THR A 36 2.44 -9.69 -20.76
N PRO A 37 1.78 -10.37 -21.74
CA PRO A 37 1.80 -11.83 -21.81
C PRO A 37 3.22 -12.41 -21.84
N GLY A 38 4.15 -11.73 -22.52
CA GLY A 38 5.56 -12.13 -22.58
C GLY A 38 6.26 -12.06 -21.23
N PHE A 39 6.03 -10.98 -20.46
CA PHE A 39 6.55 -10.86 -19.10
C PHE A 39 5.97 -11.94 -18.18
N ALA A 40 4.64 -12.12 -18.21
CA ALA A 40 3.98 -13.13 -17.39
C ALA A 40 4.47 -14.55 -17.68
N ALA A 41 4.64 -14.88 -18.96
CA ALA A 41 5.19 -16.17 -19.37
C ALA A 41 6.64 -16.37 -18.88
N ALA A 42 7.50 -15.34 -18.99
CA ALA A 42 8.88 -15.40 -18.53
C ALA A 42 8.97 -15.53 -16.99
N ALA A 43 8.14 -14.79 -16.26
CA ALA A 43 8.08 -14.88 -14.80
C ALA A 43 7.65 -16.29 -14.34
N ARG A 44 6.59 -16.86 -14.95
CA ARG A 44 6.15 -18.23 -14.65
C ARG A 44 7.17 -19.29 -15.02
N ALA A 45 7.87 -19.12 -16.15
CA ALA A 45 8.96 -20.03 -16.53
C ALA A 45 10.10 -20.02 -15.51
N ALA A 46 10.32 -18.91 -14.82
CA ALA A 46 11.24 -18.78 -13.70
C ALA A 46 10.66 -19.27 -12.35
N GLY A 47 9.40 -19.73 -12.29
CA GLY A 47 8.73 -20.16 -11.06
C GLY A 47 8.14 -19.02 -10.22
N LEU A 48 8.00 -17.82 -10.80
CA LEU A 48 7.47 -16.64 -10.10
C LEU A 48 5.99 -16.42 -10.41
N ARG A 49 5.19 -16.12 -9.39
CA ARG A 49 3.82 -15.61 -9.55
C ARG A 49 3.86 -14.13 -9.92
N VAL A 50 2.86 -13.68 -10.67
CA VAL A 50 2.72 -12.28 -11.09
C VAL A 50 1.51 -11.65 -10.40
N VAL A 51 1.75 -10.67 -9.55
CA VAL A 51 0.72 -9.89 -8.86
C VAL A 51 0.67 -8.47 -9.44
N GLY A 52 -0.50 -8.08 -9.93
CA GLY A 52 -0.76 -6.76 -10.48
C GLY A 52 -1.10 -5.74 -9.38
N SER A 53 -0.29 -4.70 -9.21
CA SER A 53 -0.61 -3.53 -8.38
C SER A 53 -1.58 -2.62 -9.12
N VAL A 54 -2.70 -2.25 -8.46
CA VAL A 54 -3.78 -1.43 -9.01
C VAL A 54 -3.91 -0.15 -8.22
N PRO A 55 -3.60 1.04 -8.81
CA PRO A 55 -3.78 2.31 -8.12
C PRO A 55 -5.28 2.65 -8.02
N CYS A 56 -5.79 2.79 -6.79
CA CYS A 56 -7.20 3.07 -6.52
C CYS A 56 -7.51 4.58 -6.58
N PHE A 57 -6.87 5.36 -5.71
CA PHE A 57 -7.15 6.80 -5.55
C PHE A 57 -5.90 7.64 -5.80
N ARG A 58 -5.31 7.43 -6.97
CA ARG A 58 -4.18 8.18 -7.50
C ARG A 58 -4.47 8.57 -8.95
N ALA A 59 -4.22 9.84 -9.32
CA ALA A 59 -4.29 10.27 -10.71
C ALA A 59 -3.18 9.62 -11.55
N GLY A 60 -3.48 9.38 -12.79
CA GLY A 60 -2.56 8.77 -13.77
C GLY A 60 -3.30 7.84 -14.71
N ASP A 61 -2.76 6.65 -14.90
CA ASP A 61 -3.34 5.65 -15.81
C ASP A 61 -4.62 5.02 -15.24
N GLY A 62 -5.50 4.55 -16.12
CA GLY A 62 -6.69 3.80 -15.76
C GLY A 62 -7.92 4.68 -15.46
N PRO A 63 -8.86 4.19 -14.62
CA PRO A 63 -10.17 4.84 -14.39
C PRO A 63 -10.09 6.27 -13.86
N SER A 64 -9.03 6.62 -13.12
CA SER A 64 -8.86 7.95 -12.51
C SER A 64 -8.58 9.07 -13.52
N ALA A 65 -7.98 8.76 -14.67
CA ALA A 65 -7.61 9.75 -15.67
C ALA A 65 -8.81 10.60 -16.16
N ARG A 66 -9.97 9.96 -16.27
CA ARG A 66 -11.21 10.62 -16.72
C ARG A 66 -11.78 11.63 -15.75
N TYR A 67 -11.53 11.46 -14.45
CA TYR A 67 -12.16 12.23 -13.37
C TYR A 67 -11.18 13.07 -12.57
N ALA A 68 -9.93 13.20 -13.05
CA ALA A 68 -8.84 13.76 -12.25
C ALA A 68 -9.12 15.16 -11.66
N ASP A 69 -9.83 16.01 -12.39
CA ASP A 69 -10.13 17.37 -11.90
C ASP A 69 -11.28 17.39 -10.88
N GLU A 70 -12.27 16.50 -11.00
CA GLU A 70 -13.40 16.38 -10.08
C GLU A 70 -13.00 15.66 -8.77
N LEU A 71 -11.89 14.93 -8.79
CA LEU A 71 -11.41 14.09 -7.70
C LEU A 71 -10.36 14.78 -6.82
N ARG A 72 -10.16 16.10 -6.99
CA ARG A 72 -9.12 16.82 -6.27
C ARG A 72 -9.47 16.99 -4.79
N PRO A 73 -8.56 16.57 -3.90
CA PRO A 73 -8.71 16.82 -2.49
C PRO A 73 -8.59 18.31 -2.16
N VAL A 74 -9.29 18.73 -1.11
CA VAL A 74 -9.20 20.07 -0.53
C VAL A 74 -8.72 19.93 0.91
N ASP A 75 -7.74 20.73 1.33
CA ASP A 75 -7.22 20.69 2.69
C ASP A 75 -8.15 21.44 3.68
N ASP A 76 -7.78 21.43 4.96
CA ASP A 76 -8.47 22.11 6.05
C ASP A 76 -8.44 23.65 5.97
N GLU A 77 -7.60 24.20 5.09
CA GLU A 77 -7.53 25.63 4.80
C GLU A 77 -8.28 26.01 3.51
N GLY A 78 -8.98 25.05 2.88
CA GLY A 78 -9.76 25.27 1.66
C GLY A 78 -8.92 25.29 0.38
N ARG A 79 -7.66 24.89 0.43
CA ARG A 79 -6.77 24.87 -0.73
C ARG A 79 -6.82 23.51 -1.41
N THR A 80 -6.72 23.51 -2.73
CA THR A 80 -6.51 22.26 -3.47
C THR A 80 -5.22 21.59 -3.04
N TRP A 81 -5.26 20.30 -2.75
CA TRP A 81 -4.13 19.50 -2.32
C TRP A 81 -2.96 19.58 -3.31
N ARG A 82 -1.74 19.72 -2.77
CA ARG A 82 -0.52 19.82 -3.58
C ARG A 82 -0.26 18.53 -4.33
N ARG A 83 -0.08 18.62 -5.63
CA ARG A 83 0.46 17.53 -6.47
C ARG A 83 1.96 17.40 -6.26
N MET A 84 2.41 16.16 -6.26
CA MET A 84 3.82 15.83 -6.34
C MET A 84 4.08 15.07 -7.66
N GLU A 85 5.30 15.10 -8.15
CA GLU A 85 5.66 14.40 -9.39
C GLU A 85 5.37 12.89 -9.32
N TRP A 86 5.58 12.29 -8.13
CA TRP A 86 5.35 10.86 -7.88
C TRP A 86 3.97 10.53 -7.31
N TYR A 87 3.23 11.54 -6.82
CA TYR A 87 1.93 11.31 -6.20
C TYR A 87 0.95 12.47 -6.42
N ASP A 88 -0.17 12.14 -7.05
CA ASP A 88 -1.33 13.01 -7.21
C ASP A 88 -2.55 12.27 -6.63
N GLY A 89 -2.82 12.46 -5.34
CA GLY A 89 -3.87 11.78 -4.59
C GLY A 89 -5.25 12.29 -4.97
N LEU A 90 -6.24 11.39 -4.95
CA LEU A 90 -7.63 11.65 -5.30
C LEU A 90 -8.56 11.30 -4.15
N ILE A 91 -9.74 11.95 -4.10
CA ILE A 91 -10.78 11.65 -3.12
C ILE A 91 -11.46 10.30 -3.43
N PRO A 92 -11.75 9.47 -2.42
CA PRO A 92 -12.41 8.18 -2.62
C PRO A 92 -13.95 8.23 -2.65
N THR A 93 -14.55 9.42 -2.62
CA THR A 93 -16.01 9.62 -2.48
C THR A 93 -16.76 9.75 -3.80
N HIS A 94 -16.06 9.75 -4.94
CA HIS A 94 -16.68 9.96 -6.24
C HIS A 94 -17.27 8.67 -6.81
N HIS A 95 -18.60 8.53 -6.83
CA HIS A 95 -19.31 7.31 -7.19
C HIS A 95 -18.99 6.76 -8.61
N ALA A 96 -18.86 7.64 -9.62
CA ALA A 96 -18.59 7.18 -10.98
C ALA A 96 -17.17 6.61 -11.10
N HIS A 97 -16.18 7.21 -10.44
CA HIS A 97 -14.83 6.67 -10.35
C HIS A 97 -14.83 5.32 -9.65
N ASN A 98 -15.49 5.19 -8.49
CA ASN A 98 -15.54 3.94 -7.73
C ASN A 98 -16.17 2.80 -8.55
N ARG A 99 -17.26 3.07 -9.29
CA ARG A 99 -17.83 2.07 -10.21
C ARG A 99 -16.88 1.70 -11.36
N ALA A 100 -16.11 2.66 -11.88
CA ALA A 100 -15.11 2.39 -12.91
C ALA A 100 -13.94 1.57 -12.36
N LEU A 101 -13.48 1.84 -11.15
CA LEU A 101 -12.45 1.07 -10.45
C LEU A 101 -12.88 -0.38 -10.23
N VAL A 102 -14.09 -0.60 -9.75
CA VAL A 102 -14.66 -1.94 -9.55
C VAL A 102 -14.68 -2.74 -10.87
N ARG A 103 -15.18 -2.15 -11.98
CA ARG A 103 -15.16 -2.80 -13.28
C ARG A 103 -13.75 -3.12 -13.76
N HIS A 104 -12.83 -2.16 -13.62
CA HIS A 104 -11.43 -2.34 -14.01
C HIS A 104 -10.75 -3.49 -13.25
N CYS A 105 -10.97 -3.59 -11.94
CA CYS A 105 -10.44 -4.70 -11.15
C CYS A 105 -11.05 -6.05 -11.54
N ALA A 106 -12.35 -6.07 -11.88
CA ALA A 106 -13.01 -7.28 -12.39
C ALA A 106 -12.46 -7.72 -13.77
N GLU A 107 -12.18 -6.77 -14.67
CA GLU A 107 -11.52 -7.02 -15.94
C GLU A 107 -10.10 -7.59 -15.77
N LEU A 108 -9.30 -6.99 -14.87
CA LEU A 108 -7.98 -7.50 -14.53
C LEU A 108 -8.03 -8.91 -13.93
N ALA A 109 -9.03 -9.21 -13.11
CA ALA A 109 -9.22 -10.54 -12.53
C ALA A 109 -9.45 -11.63 -13.56
N ALA A 110 -10.03 -11.29 -14.71
CA ALA A 110 -10.21 -12.22 -15.83
C ALA A 110 -8.92 -12.49 -16.61
N SER A 111 -7.88 -11.69 -16.44
CA SER A 111 -6.60 -11.86 -17.16
C SER A 111 -5.89 -13.14 -16.72
N PRO A 112 -5.48 -14.02 -17.66
CA PRO A 112 -4.67 -15.19 -17.35
C PRO A 112 -3.23 -14.84 -16.98
N ASP A 113 -2.80 -13.60 -17.24
CA ASP A 113 -1.43 -13.14 -17.02
C ASP A 113 -1.16 -12.73 -15.56
N LEU A 114 -2.21 -12.66 -14.73
CA LEU A 114 -2.13 -12.28 -13.33
C LEU A 114 -2.49 -13.45 -12.41
N ASP A 115 -1.69 -13.66 -11.38
CA ASP A 115 -1.90 -14.63 -10.31
C ASP A 115 -2.48 -13.98 -9.05
N GLY A 116 -2.57 -12.65 -9.04
CA GLY A 116 -3.16 -11.85 -7.97
C GLY A 116 -3.27 -10.38 -8.32
N LEU A 117 -4.01 -9.65 -7.48
CA LEU A 117 -4.08 -8.20 -7.49
C LEU A 117 -3.73 -7.66 -6.10
N ALA A 118 -2.99 -6.54 -6.06
CA ALA A 118 -2.74 -5.79 -4.84
C ALA A 118 -3.24 -4.35 -5.02
N LEU A 119 -4.18 -3.92 -4.18
CA LEU A 119 -4.76 -2.59 -4.25
C LEU A 119 -3.81 -1.57 -3.63
N ASP A 120 -3.30 -0.67 -4.46
CA ASP A 120 -2.42 0.43 -4.05
C ASP A 120 -3.21 1.74 -4.00
N PHE A 121 -2.71 2.72 -3.22
CA PHE A 121 -3.41 3.99 -3.00
C PHE A 121 -4.89 3.82 -2.58
N LEU A 122 -5.24 2.71 -1.92
CA LEU A 122 -6.53 2.45 -1.33
C LEU A 122 -6.61 3.20 0.02
N ARG A 123 -6.66 4.52 -0.04
CA ARG A 123 -6.56 5.42 1.10
C ARG A 123 -6.96 6.85 0.75
N TRP A 124 -7.22 7.64 1.76
CA TRP A 124 -7.30 9.09 1.62
C TRP A 124 -5.94 9.68 1.26
N PRO A 125 -5.93 10.86 0.59
CA PRO A 125 -4.69 11.53 0.21
C PRO A 125 -3.83 11.91 1.42
N LEU A 126 -2.54 11.57 1.33
CA LEU A 126 -1.49 11.96 2.28
C LEU A 126 -0.14 11.79 1.58
N HIS A 127 0.75 12.77 1.69
CA HIS A 127 2.16 12.63 1.27
C HIS A 127 2.95 11.92 2.37
N TRP A 128 2.58 10.68 2.67
CA TRP A 128 3.05 9.95 3.84
C TRP A 128 4.57 9.74 3.85
N GLU A 129 5.22 9.67 2.68
CA GLU A 129 6.66 9.58 2.52
C GLU A 129 7.40 10.79 3.12
N LEU A 130 6.72 11.93 3.24
CA LEU A 130 7.23 13.16 3.83
C LEU A 130 6.59 13.42 5.20
N GLU A 131 5.29 13.23 5.31
CA GLU A 131 4.47 13.64 6.45
C GLU A 131 4.53 12.66 7.63
N LEU A 132 5.07 11.45 7.44
CA LEU A 132 5.33 10.50 8.54
C LEU A 132 6.80 10.46 8.96
N ARG A 133 7.65 11.34 8.43
CA ARG A 133 9.03 11.50 8.90
C ARG A 133 9.06 12.06 10.31
N PRO A 134 10.10 11.76 11.09
CA PRO A 134 10.25 12.35 12.42
C PRO A 134 10.18 13.88 12.39
N GLY A 135 9.33 14.46 13.24
CA GLY A 135 9.12 15.91 13.33
C GLY A 135 8.17 16.52 12.30
N ALA A 136 7.67 15.75 11.33
CA ALA A 136 6.63 16.22 10.43
C ALA A 136 5.25 16.23 11.12
N LEU A 137 4.38 17.11 10.64
CA LEU A 137 2.99 17.19 11.11
C LEU A 137 2.07 16.80 9.95
N PRO A 138 1.55 15.56 9.96
CA PRO A 138 0.67 15.09 8.90
C PRO A 138 -0.65 15.84 8.94
N ARG A 139 -1.15 16.23 7.77
CA ARG A 139 -2.45 16.90 7.62
C ARG A 139 -3.47 15.95 7.00
N ALA A 140 -4.61 15.78 7.66
CA ALA A 140 -5.74 15.09 7.05
C ALA A 140 -6.31 15.95 5.91
N GLY A 141 -6.40 15.35 4.73
CA GLY A 141 -7.03 16.00 3.57
C GLY A 141 -8.42 15.46 3.30
N SER A 142 -9.13 16.23 2.55
CA SER A 142 -10.37 16.06 1.82
C SER A 142 -11.60 16.59 2.52
N TYR A 143 -11.63 17.92 2.63
CA TYR A 143 -12.82 18.69 2.98
C TYR A 143 -13.51 19.25 1.72
N ASP A 144 -13.45 18.50 0.63
CA ASP A 144 -14.15 18.83 -0.62
C ASP A 144 -15.69 18.64 -0.46
N PRO A 145 -16.49 19.30 -1.30
CA PRO A 145 -17.96 19.27 -1.17
C PRO A 145 -18.58 17.86 -1.26
N LEU A 146 -17.99 16.93 -2.05
CA LEU A 146 -18.49 15.55 -2.16
C LEU A 146 -18.23 14.77 -0.87
N THR A 147 -17.04 14.93 -0.31
CA THR A 147 -16.66 14.29 0.95
C THR A 147 -17.50 14.80 2.11
N LEU A 148 -17.69 16.12 2.21
CA LEU A 148 -18.52 16.74 3.25
C LEU A 148 -20.00 16.33 3.13
N ALA A 149 -20.54 16.27 1.91
CA ALA A 149 -21.90 15.78 1.68
C ALA A 149 -22.06 14.31 2.08
N GLY A 150 -21.06 13.47 1.76
CA GLY A 150 -21.04 12.07 2.17
C GLY A 150 -20.96 11.88 3.68
N PHE A 151 -20.22 12.74 4.38
CA PHE A 151 -20.15 12.73 5.84
C PHE A 151 -21.51 13.04 6.48
N GLU A 152 -22.21 14.10 6.01
CA GLU A 152 -23.57 14.40 6.47
C GLU A 152 -24.54 13.24 6.23
N GLN A 153 -24.46 12.62 5.03
CA GLN A 153 -25.32 11.49 4.70
C GLN A 153 -25.04 10.27 5.59
N HIS A 154 -23.78 10.00 5.88
CA HIS A 154 -23.36 8.85 6.67
C HIS A 154 -23.76 8.99 8.15
N THR A 155 -23.60 10.19 8.71
CA THR A 155 -23.76 10.44 10.15
C THR A 155 -25.14 10.99 10.52
N GLY A 156 -25.86 11.57 9.57
CA GLY A 156 -27.10 12.34 9.84
C GLY A 156 -26.85 13.75 10.39
N LEU A 157 -25.60 14.11 10.65
CA LEU A 157 -25.21 15.45 11.10
C LEU A 157 -25.43 16.49 10.00
N ARG A 158 -25.42 17.76 10.39
CA ARG A 158 -25.49 18.90 9.46
C ARG A 158 -24.33 19.83 9.71
N LEU A 159 -23.51 20.03 8.69
CA LEU A 159 -22.42 21.00 8.73
C LEU A 159 -22.99 22.43 8.71
N PRO A 160 -22.35 23.38 9.42
CA PRO A 160 -22.74 24.77 9.38
C PRO A 160 -22.71 25.36 7.97
N ASP A 161 -21.65 25.09 7.22
CA ASP A 161 -21.48 25.48 5.81
C ASP A 161 -20.56 24.47 5.09
N ARG A 162 -21.11 23.76 4.10
CA ARG A 162 -20.34 22.85 3.23
C ARG A 162 -19.51 23.58 2.18
N GLY A 163 -19.81 24.84 1.92
CA GLY A 163 -19.05 25.67 0.97
C GLY A 163 -17.79 26.27 1.58
N ASP A 164 -17.69 26.31 2.91
CA ASP A 164 -16.53 26.80 3.65
C ASP A 164 -15.76 25.61 4.26
N ALA A 165 -14.81 25.06 3.52
CA ALA A 165 -14.00 23.94 3.98
C ALA A 165 -13.24 24.21 5.29
N PRO A 166 -12.62 25.39 5.52
CA PRO A 166 -12.04 25.74 6.81
C PRO A 166 -13.03 25.75 7.97
N ALA A 167 -14.24 26.26 7.77
CA ALA A 167 -15.27 26.27 8.83
C ALA A 167 -15.76 24.85 9.12
N ALA A 168 -15.99 24.05 8.08
CA ALA A 168 -16.36 22.64 8.21
C ALA A 168 -15.28 21.82 8.93
N ALA A 169 -14.00 22.00 8.57
CA ALA A 169 -12.87 21.32 9.21
C ALA A 169 -12.79 21.64 10.71
N ARG A 170 -12.83 22.91 11.08
CA ARG A 170 -12.84 23.32 12.50
C ARG A 170 -14.02 22.72 13.26
N TRP A 171 -15.22 22.80 12.69
CA TRP A 171 -16.42 22.27 13.35
C TRP A 171 -16.35 20.76 13.57
N ILE A 172 -15.83 20.01 12.57
CA ILE A 172 -15.60 18.58 12.67
C ILE A 172 -14.55 18.30 13.75
N ASP A 173 -13.43 19.00 13.75
CA ASP A 173 -12.35 18.80 14.71
C ASP A 173 -12.76 19.10 16.16
N ASP A 174 -13.56 20.12 16.37
CA ASP A 174 -14.00 20.54 17.69
C ASP A 174 -15.11 19.65 18.28
N HIS A 175 -15.95 19.03 17.43
CA HIS A 175 -17.19 18.40 17.91
C HIS A 175 -17.39 16.94 17.42
N HIS A 176 -16.82 16.54 16.28
CA HIS A 176 -17.18 15.30 15.57
C HIS A 176 -15.99 14.55 14.97
N ARG A 177 -14.82 14.69 15.57
CA ARG A 177 -13.60 14.01 15.10
C ARG A 177 -13.73 12.49 15.06
N PRO A 178 -14.31 11.81 16.05
CA PRO A 178 -14.51 10.35 16.00
C PRO A 178 -15.39 9.93 14.82
N GLU A 179 -16.53 10.59 14.62
CA GLU A 179 -17.47 10.29 13.53
C GLU A 179 -16.84 10.55 12.16
N TRP A 180 -15.97 11.58 12.07
CA TRP A 180 -15.20 11.85 10.86
C TRP A 180 -14.22 10.72 10.54
N HIS A 181 -13.47 10.23 11.53
CA HIS A 181 -12.55 9.12 11.34
C HIS A 181 -13.30 7.83 10.96
N ASP A 182 -14.44 7.56 11.59
CA ASP A 182 -15.30 6.41 11.29
C ASP A 182 -15.84 6.47 9.87
N TYR A 183 -16.33 7.62 9.45
CA TYR A 183 -16.78 7.85 8.07
C TYR A 183 -15.67 7.61 7.06
N ARG A 184 -14.48 8.18 7.29
CA ARG A 184 -13.33 8.00 6.39
C ARG A 184 -12.91 6.54 6.28
N ALA A 185 -12.90 5.82 7.38
CA ALA A 185 -12.61 4.38 7.38
C ALA A 185 -13.72 3.57 6.67
N ALA A 186 -14.98 3.94 6.86
CA ALA A 186 -16.11 3.31 6.17
C ALA A 186 -16.05 3.49 4.64
N VAL A 187 -15.65 4.67 4.15
CA VAL A 187 -15.48 4.95 2.71
C VAL A 187 -14.41 4.02 2.10
N ILE A 188 -13.23 3.91 2.71
CA ILE A 188 -12.15 3.05 2.20
C ILE A 188 -12.53 1.57 2.28
N THR A 189 -13.08 1.14 3.41
CA THR A 189 -13.54 -0.25 3.58
C THR A 189 -14.65 -0.61 2.60
N GLY A 190 -15.59 0.31 2.35
CA GLY A 190 -16.67 0.14 1.38
C GLY A 190 -16.15 -0.01 -0.06
N ALA A 191 -15.18 0.82 -0.45
CA ALA A 191 -14.53 0.70 -1.76
C ALA A 191 -13.78 -0.64 -1.89
N ALA A 192 -13.02 -1.03 -0.87
CA ALA A 192 -12.34 -2.32 -0.79
C ALA A 192 -13.33 -3.50 -0.95
N ALA A 193 -14.43 -3.47 -0.19
CA ALA A 193 -15.45 -4.52 -0.23
C ALA A 193 -16.10 -4.65 -1.62
N ALA A 194 -16.39 -3.52 -2.27
CA ALA A 194 -16.97 -3.53 -3.62
C ALA A 194 -15.99 -4.13 -4.65
N VAL A 195 -14.71 -3.77 -4.59
CA VAL A 195 -13.68 -4.33 -5.48
C VAL A 195 -13.48 -5.82 -5.22
N THR A 196 -13.30 -6.23 -3.96
CA THR A 196 -13.06 -7.64 -3.61
C THR A 196 -14.25 -8.53 -3.99
N ALA A 197 -15.48 -8.07 -3.79
CA ALA A 197 -16.68 -8.79 -4.21
C ALA A 197 -16.73 -8.98 -5.72
N ALA A 198 -16.45 -7.95 -6.52
CA ALA A 198 -16.44 -8.03 -7.98
C ALA A 198 -15.33 -8.95 -8.50
N VAL A 199 -14.13 -8.87 -7.93
CA VAL A 199 -13.00 -9.74 -8.30
C VAL A 199 -13.30 -11.20 -7.95
N ARG A 200 -13.82 -11.48 -6.75
CA ARG A 200 -14.20 -12.85 -6.32
C ARG A 200 -15.34 -13.44 -7.15
N ALA A 201 -16.25 -12.60 -7.66
CA ALA A 201 -17.31 -13.06 -8.59
C ALA A 201 -16.74 -13.54 -9.93
N VAL A 202 -15.65 -12.93 -10.42
CA VAL A 202 -14.98 -13.32 -11.68
C VAL A 202 -14.02 -14.49 -11.46
N ARG A 203 -13.17 -14.42 -10.43
CA ARG A 203 -12.14 -15.43 -10.13
C ARG A 203 -12.01 -15.66 -8.63
N PRO A 204 -12.80 -16.57 -8.06
CA PRO A 204 -12.87 -16.79 -6.59
C PRO A 204 -11.51 -17.06 -5.91
N GLY A 205 -10.61 -17.77 -6.58
CA GLY A 205 -9.28 -18.15 -6.07
C GLY A 205 -8.16 -17.15 -6.37
N LEU A 206 -8.43 -16.00 -7.01
CA LEU A 206 -7.40 -15.01 -7.28
C LEU A 206 -6.86 -14.42 -5.97
N TRP A 207 -5.54 -14.41 -5.78
CA TRP A 207 -4.95 -13.80 -4.59
C TRP A 207 -5.20 -12.28 -4.58
N LEU A 208 -5.60 -11.75 -3.42
CA LEU A 208 -5.88 -10.33 -3.22
C LEU A 208 -5.11 -9.78 -2.04
N GLY A 209 -4.36 -8.71 -2.27
CA GLY A 209 -3.67 -7.93 -1.25
C GLY A 209 -4.05 -6.45 -1.26
N ALA A 210 -3.70 -5.74 -0.19
CA ALA A 210 -3.78 -4.29 -0.12
C ALA A 210 -2.52 -3.72 0.51
N PHE A 211 -2.06 -2.56 0.00
CA PHE A 211 -0.95 -1.83 0.59
C PHE A 211 -1.42 -0.99 1.78
N LEU A 212 -0.68 -1.10 2.87
CA LEU A 212 -0.88 -0.28 4.07
C LEU A 212 0.24 0.75 4.21
N VAL A 213 -0.12 1.95 4.62
CA VAL A 213 0.84 2.96 5.06
C VAL A 213 1.37 2.57 6.44
N PRO A 214 2.70 2.67 6.68
CA PRO A 214 3.34 2.22 7.92
C PRO A 214 3.20 3.27 9.04
N ALA A 215 1.99 3.51 9.49
CA ALA A 215 1.64 4.37 10.63
C ALA A 215 0.98 3.53 11.72
N PRO A 216 0.98 3.94 12.99
CA PRO A 216 0.18 3.33 14.03
C PRO A 216 -1.30 3.28 13.64
N GLU A 217 -2.05 2.25 14.08
CA GLU A 217 -3.43 2.00 13.65
C GLU A 217 -4.33 3.23 13.82
N GLU A 218 -4.27 3.89 14.95
CA GLU A 218 -5.07 5.09 15.21
C GLU A 218 -4.79 6.19 14.17
N GLN A 219 -3.49 6.46 13.90
CA GLN A 219 -3.08 7.44 12.92
C GLN A 219 -3.42 7.02 11.49
N ARG A 220 -3.22 5.76 11.16
CA ARG A 220 -3.56 5.17 9.86
C ARG A 220 -5.04 5.30 9.57
N ARG A 221 -5.88 4.98 10.56
CA ARG A 221 -7.34 5.10 10.45
C ARG A 221 -7.79 6.56 10.35
N ALA A 222 -7.26 7.45 11.17
CA ALA A 222 -7.61 8.86 11.19
C ALA A 222 -7.23 9.59 9.89
N LEU A 223 -5.98 9.44 9.44
CA LEU A 223 -5.44 10.19 8.30
C LEU A 223 -5.76 9.55 6.95
N LEU A 224 -5.84 8.24 6.89
CA LEU A 224 -5.86 7.47 5.64
C LEU A 224 -7.14 6.66 5.45
N GLY A 225 -7.95 6.51 6.51
CA GLY A 225 -9.14 5.66 6.50
C GLY A 225 -8.81 4.16 6.37
N GLN A 226 -7.56 3.77 6.56
CA GLN A 226 -7.16 2.37 6.53
C GLN A 226 -7.38 1.73 7.91
N ASP A 227 -8.48 1.03 8.08
CA ASP A 227 -8.79 0.18 9.22
C ASP A 227 -8.24 -1.22 8.96
N THR A 228 -7.16 -1.58 9.65
CA THR A 228 -6.42 -2.82 9.40
C THR A 228 -7.25 -4.07 9.66
N ALA A 229 -8.09 -4.06 10.69
CA ALA A 229 -8.99 -5.18 11.00
C ALA A 229 -10.05 -5.35 9.90
N ALA A 230 -10.66 -4.26 9.44
CA ALA A 230 -11.66 -4.28 8.38
C ALA A 230 -11.06 -4.76 7.04
N LEU A 231 -9.91 -4.21 6.65
CA LEU A 231 -9.19 -4.62 5.45
C LEU A 231 -8.72 -6.07 5.52
N GLY A 232 -8.22 -6.51 6.68
CA GLY A 232 -7.82 -7.91 6.90
C GLY A 232 -8.96 -8.93 6.69
N ARG A 233 -10.22 -8.54 6.86
CA ARG A 233 -11.35 -9.42 6.54
C ARG A 233 -11.61 -9.58 5.04
N LEU A 234 -11.13 -8.64 4.22
CA LEU A 234 -11.37 -8.58 2.78
C LEU A 234 -10.24 -9.16 1.94
N PHE A 235 -8.99 -9.02 2.41
CA PHE A 235 -7.79 -9.38 1.68
C PHE A 235 -7.12 -10.64 2.23
N ASP A 236 -6.36 -11.33 1.37
CA ASP A 236 -5.59 -12.52 1.74
C ASP A 236 -4.30 -12.13 2.48
N ALA A 237 -3.75 -10.94 2.20
CA ALA A 237 -2.62 -10.36 2.91
C ALA A 237 -2.62 -8.83 2.85
N LEU A 238 -1.93 -8.19 3.81
CA LEU A 238 -1.70 -6.76 3.87
C LEU A 238 -0.20 -6.47 3.73
N LEU A 239 0.17 -5.61 2.76
CA LEU A 239 1.56 -5.26 2.46
C LEU A 239 1.88 -3.91 3.10
N VAL A 240 2.70 -3.88 4.14
CA VAL A 240 3.06 -2.65 4.86
C VAL A 240 4.25 -1.99 4.18
N MET A 241 4.06 -0.78 3.65
CA MET A 241 5.08 -0.01 2.90
C MET A 241 6.15 0.59 3.84
N SER A 242 6.85 -0.25 4.57
CA SER A 242 7.77 0.12 5.66
C SER A 242 9.16 0.51 5.15
N TYR A 243 9.25 1.48 4.25
CA TYR A 243 10.48 1.95 3.62
C TYR A 243 11.29 2.81 4.60
N HIS A 244 12.23 2.18 5.28
CA HIS A 244 12.93 2.79 6.41
C HIS A 244 13.76 4.03 6.04
N ALA A 245 14.48 4.01 4.92
CA ALA A 245 15.29 5.18 4.53
C ALA A 245 14.41 6.33 4.02
N ILE A 246 13.35 6.06 3.23
CA ILE A 246 12.37 7.07 2.79
C ILE A 246 11.78 7.81 4.00
N LEU A 247 11.48 7.08 5.08
CA LEU A 247 10.89 7.63 6.29
C LEU A 247 11.91 8.14 7.31
N HIS A 248 13.19 8.13 6.97
CA HIS A 248 14.29 8.51 7.90
C HIS A 248 14.23 7.73 9.22
N ARG A 249 13.94 6.42 9.13
CA ARG A 249 13.85 5.50 10.28
C ARG A 249 15.01 4.51 10.27
N PRO A 250 15.32 3.89 11.41
CA PRO A 250 16.36 2.86 11.48
C PRO A 250 15.95 1.58 10.72
N PRO A 251 16.91 0.69 10.37
CA PRO A 251 16.61 -0.57 9.67
C PRO A 251 15.69 -1.55 10.42
N GLY A 252 15.44 -1.35 11.72
CA GLY A 252 14.46 -2.13 12.48
C GLY A 252 13.02 -1.76 12.21
N PHE A 253 12.76 -0.57 11.67
CA PHE A 253 11.43 -0.04 11.46
C PHE A 253 10.48 -0.94 10.64
N PRO A 254 10.91 -1.64 9.56
CA PRO A 254 10.02 -2.56 8.85
C PRO A 254 9.45 -3.68 9.72
N ALA A 255 10.24 -4.19 10.65
CA ALA A 255 9.78 -5.21 11.59
C ALA A 255 8.76 -4.65 12.60
N GLU A 256 9.03 -3.45 13.12
CA GLU A 256 8.15 -2.75 14.06
C GLU A 256 6.78 -2.46 13.42
N ALA A 257 6.78 -1.90 12.20
CA ALA A 257 5.55 -1.56 11.48
C ALA A 257 4.73 -2.82 11.10
N ALA A 258 5.39 -3.93 10.77
CA ALA A 258 4.71 -5.18 10.49
C ALA A 258 4.15 -5.84 11.76
N ALA A 259 4.86 -5.77 12.89
CA ALA A 259 4.40 -6.27 14.17
C ALA A 259 3.15 -5.50 14.62
N GLU A 260 3.20 -4.17 14.58
CA GLU A 260 2.07 -3.28 14.89
C GLU A 260 0.84 -3.63 14.04
N ALA A 261 0.98 -3.68 12.70
CA ALA A 261 -0.15 -4.01 11.84
C ALA A 261 -0.73 -5.40 12.13
N ARG A 262 0.11 -6.36 12.53
CA ARG A 262 -0.33 -7.71 12.86
C ARG A 262 -1.19 -7.78 14.12
N GLU A 263 -1.00 -6.90 15.09
CA GLU A 263 -1.82 -6.84 16.30
C GLU A 263 -3.31 -6.57 15.98
N HIS A 264 -3.56 -5.96 14.82
CA HIS A 264 -4.91 -5.55 14.39
C HIS A 264 -5.55 -6.48 13.35
N THR A 265 -4.86 -7.54 12.90
CA THR A 265 -5.42 -8.45 11.89
C THR A 265 -4.99 -9.90 12.10
N GLY A 266 -5.90 -10.84 11.83
CA GLY A 266 -5.60 -12.28 11.77
C GLY A 266 -5.01 -12.73 10.42
N ARG A 267 -4.76 -11.81 9.48
CA ARG A 267 -4.24 -12.13 8.15
C ARG A 267 -2.72 -11.96 8.09
N PRO A 268 -2.07 -12.61 7.10
CA PRO A 268 -0.67 -12.36 6.81
C PRO A 268 -0.38 -10.87 6.61
N VAL A 269 0.68 -10.40 7.26
CA VAL A 269 1.22 -9.06 7.09
C VAL A 269 2.60 -9.19 6.47
N VAL A 270 2.77 -8.62 5.28
CA VAL A 270 3.98 -8.68 4.46
C VAL A 270 4.72 -7.35 4.58
N PRO A 271 5.81 -7.27 5.37
CA PRO A 271 6.61 -6.04 5.43
C PRO A 271 7.30 -5.79 4.09
N MET A 272 7.26 -4.54 3.62
CA MET A 272 8.00 -4.13 2.43
C MET A 272 9.34 -3.51 2.84
N VAL A 273 10.41 -4.12 2.36
CA VAL A 273 11.79 -3.74 2.71
C VAL A 273 12.38 -2.90 1.60
N GLN A 274 12.85 -1.71 1.94
CA GLN A 274 13.56 -0.86 0.98
C GLN A 274 14.94 -1.45 0.66
N VAL A 275 15.20 -1.66 -0.64
CA VAL A 275 16.45 -2.25 -1.15
C VAL A 275 17.51 -1.19 -1.40
N THR A 276 17.10 -0.06 -1.98
CA THR A 276 18.00 1.04 -2.37
C THR A 276 17.33 2.39 -2.24
N SER A 277 18.15 3.45 -2.13
CA SER A 277 17.73 4.85 -2.24
C SER A 277 18.28 5.51 -3.51
N ASP A 278 18.70 4.72 -4.52
CA ASP A 278 19.26 5.28 -5.75
C ASP A 278 18.25 6.23 -6.43
N PRO A 279 18.63 7.50 -6.67
CA PRO A 279 17.77 8.49 -7.30
C PRO A 279 17.23 8.09 -8.67
N VAL A 280 17.90 7.18 -9.39
CA VAL A 280 17.45 6.69 -10.70
C VAL A 280 16.06 6.03 -10.62
N HIS A 281 15.72 5.47 -9.48
CA HIS A 281 14.41 4.83 -9.24
C HIS A 281 13.38 5.79 -8.64
N ALA A 282 13.84 6.89 -8.04
CA ALA A 282 13.00 7.76 -7.20
C ALA A 282 12.12 8.75 -7.99
N ARG A 283 12.40 8.98 -9.28
CA ARG A 283 11.61 9.89 -10.16
C ARG A 283 11.33 11.25 -9.51
N GLY A 284 12.36 11.88 -8.94
CA GLY A 284 12.24 13.17 -8.26
C GLY A 284 11.76 13.11 -6.80
N ALA A 285 11.40 11.94 -6.27
CA ALA A 285 11.09 11.76 -4.86
C ALA A 285 12.38 11.68 -4.02
N ASP A 286 12.30 12.12 -2.77
CA ASP A 286 13.36 11.91 -1.79
C ASP A 286 13.20 10.52 -1.17
N TRP A 287 14.08 9.59 -1.55
CA TRP A 287 14.09 8.22 -1.02
C TRP A 287 15.01 8.05 0.21
N GLY A 288 15.41 9.16 0.80
CA GLY A 288 16.19 9.18 2.02
C GLY A 288 17.68 8.89 1.82
N PRO A 289 18.41 8.64 2.91
CA PRO A 289 19.84 8.35 2.85
C PRO A 289 20.15 7.03 2.13
N PRO A 290 21.39 6.86 1.60
CA PRO A 290 21.80 5.64 0.94
C PRO A 290 21.59 4.39 1.80
N VAL A 291 21.01 3.35 1.22
CA VAL A 291 20.83 2.04 1.85
C VAL A 291 22.01 1.15 1.46
N GLY A 292 22.91 0.89 2.41
CA GLY A 292 24.02 -0.05 2.21
C GLY A 292 23.63 -1.51 2.51
N ALA A 293 24.45 -2.46 2.06
CA ALA A 293 24.21 -3.90 2.22
C ALA A 293 23.96 -4.33 3.68
N ALA A 294 24.67 -3.74 4.64
CA ALA A 294 24.48 -4.04 6.07
C ALA A 294 23.11 -3.57 6.59
N GLN A 295 22.65 -2.39 6.17
CA GLN A 295 21.33 -1.86 6.54
C GLN A 295 20.22 -2.69 5.91
N TYR A 296 20.36 -2.99 4.61
CA TYR A 296 19.43 -3.90 3.91
C TYR A 296 19.35 -5.26 4.60
N ALA A 297 20.49 -5.88 4.93
CA ALA A 297 20.52 -7.15 5.64
C ALA A 297 19.83 -7.12 7.00
N ALA A 298 20.02 -6.04 7.76
CA ALA A 298 19.38 -5.86 9.06
C ALA A 298 17.85 -5.70 8.90
N ALA A 299 17.41 -4.86 7.96
CA ALA A 299 15.99 -4.64 7.66
C ALA A 299 15.30 -5.94 7.19
N LEU A 300 15.92 -6.67 6.25
CA LEU A 300 15.38 -7.94 5.75
C LEU A 300 15.25 -8.98 6.86
N ARG A 301 16.27 -9.16 7.69
CA ARG A 301 16.25 -10.13 8.80
C ARG A 301 15.15 -9.84 9.81
N GLY A 302 15.00 -8.58 10.21
CA GLY A 302 13.91 -8.16 11.10
C GLY A 302 12.54 -8.39 10.47
N SER A 303 12.40 -8.04 9.20
CA SER A 303 11.16 -8.21 8.42
C SER A 303 10.75 -9.66 8.28
N LEU A 304 11.69 -10.57 8.03
CA LEU A 304 11.40 -12.00 7.92
C LEU A 304 10.86 -12.60 9.23
N ARG A 305 11.41 -12.18 10.38
CA ARG A 305 10.86 -12.58 11.68
C ARG A 305 9.46 -12.03 11.88
N ALA A 306 9.31 -10.72 11.73
CA ALA A 306 8.03 -10.05 11.87
C ALA A 306 7.01 -10.53 10.83
N GLY A 307 7.36 -10.78 9.59
CA GLY A 307 6.54 -11.33 8.51
C GLY A 307 6.34 -12.85 8.56
N ARG A 308 6.87 -13.56 9.56
CA ARG A 308 6.84 -15.04 9.63
C ARG A 308 7.37 -15.70 8.35
N GLY A 309 8.49 -15.20 7.83
CA GLY A 309 9.12 -15.66 6.59
C GLY A 309 8.60 -14.99 5.32
N GLU A 310 7.64 -14.06 5.43
CA GLU A 310 7.11 -13.29 4.31
C GLU A 310 7.75 -11.89 4.24
N CYS A 311 7.99 -11.38 3.04
CA CYS A 311 8.42 -10.00 2.79
C CYS A 311 8.22 -9.62 1.32
N CYS A 312 8.27 -8.31 1.04
CA CYS A 312 8.33 -7.77 -0.31
C CYS A 312 9.49 -6.78 -0.43
N LEU A 313 10.39 -6.98 -1.38
CA LEU A 313 11.58 -6.16 -1.60
C LEU A 313 11.25 -5.02 -2.57
N PHE A 314 11.55 -3.77 -2.20
CA PHE A 314 11.21 -2.56 -2.96
C PHE A 314 12.39 -1.58 -3.07
N PRO A 315 12.72 -1.10 -4.27
CA PRO A 315 12.34 -1.65 -5.56
C PRO A 315 13.17 -2.89 -5.87
N GLY A 316 12.57 -3.86 -6.57
CA GLY A 316 13.27 -5.07 -6.99
C GLY A 316 14.44 -4.82 -7.92
N GLU A 317 14.39 -3.73 -8.68
CA GLU A 317 15.46 -3.27 -9.56
C GLU A 317 16.78 -2.96 -8.86
N GLY A 318 16.72 -2.66 -7.57
CA GLY A 318 17.91 -2.42 -6.75
C GLY A 318 18.65 -3.69 -6.33
N LEU A 319 18.10 -4.86 -6.62
CA LEU A 319 18.74 -6.15 -6.28
C LEU A 319 19.87 -6.48 -7.26
N ASP A 320 21.08 -6.09 -6.92
CA ASP A 320 22.29 -6.54 -7.60
C ASP A 320 22.72 -7.95 -7.16
N GLU A 321 23.83 -8.46 -7.71
CA GLU A 321 24.35 -9.80 -7.37
C GLU A 321 24.72 -9.94 -5.89
N GLU A 322 25.21 -8.89 -5.25
CA GLU A 322 25.57 -8.91 -3.84
C GLU A 322 24.33 -9.04 -2.98
N LEU A 323 23.31 -8.21 -3.23
CA LEU A 323 22.06 -8.21 -2.49
C LEU A 323 21.23 -9.46 -2.75
N LEU A 324 21.26 -10.03 -3.98
CA LEU A 324 20.64 -11.33 -4.28
C LEU A 324 21.29 -12.46 -3.49
N ARG A 325 22.65 -12.52 -3.43
CA ARG A 325 23.36 -13.52 -2.62
C ARG A 325 23.05 -13.38 -1.13
N LEU A 326 22.91 -12.14 -0.65
CA LEU A 326 22.57 -11.84 0.73
C LEU A 326 21.12 -12.25 1.04
N THR A 327 20.17 -11.93 0.15
CA THR A 327 18.78 -12.35 0.22
C THR A 327 18.65 -13.87 0.30
N ARG A 328 19.31 -14.58 -0.61
CA ARG A 328 19.32 -16.05 -0.63
C ARG A 328 19.80 -16.65 0.70
N ARG A 329 20.88 -16.10 1.28
CA ARG A 329 21.38 -16.56 2.57
C ARG A 329 20.36 -16.38 3.69
N GLN A 330 19.71 -15.24 3.74
CA GLN A 330 18.70 -14.96 4.80
C GLN A 330 17.43 -15.79 4.62
N PHE A 331 17.02 -16.09 3.39
CA PHE A 331 15.88 -16.96 3.15
C PHE A 331 16.17 -18.45 3.43
N ALA A 332 17.44 -18.85 3.38
CA ALA A 332 17.87 -20.21 3.71
C ALA A 332 18.03 -20.44 5.23
N ASP A 333 18.33 -19.37 6.00
CA ASP A 333 18.36 -19.45 7.46
C ASP A 333 16.95 -19.63 7.99
N PRO A 334 16.65 -20.72 8.73
CA PRO A 334 15.35 -20.85 9.35
C PRO A 334 15.20 -19.68 10.33
N VAL A 335 14.19 -18.85 10.10
CA VAL A 335 13.75 -17.87 11.08
C VAL A 335 13.31 -18.69 12.28
N ALA A 336 14.14 -18.70 13.36
CA ALA A 336 13.81 -19.39 14.57
C ALA A 336 12.42 -18.88 15.01
N ALA A 337 11.42 -19.74 14.94
CA ALA A 337 10.14 -19.46 15.55
C ALA A 337 10.44 -19.16 17.01
N GLU A 338 10.13 -17.93 17.49
CA GLU A 338 10.14 -17.70 18.92
C GLU A 338 9.22 -18.75 19.53
N PRO A 339 9.65 -19.50 20.57
CA PRO A 339 8.77 -20.40 21.26
C PRO A 339 7.58 -19.56 21.76
N GLU A 340 6.39 -20.03 21.47
CA GLU A 340 5.17 -19.51 22.10
C GLU A 340 5.45 -19.42 23.60
N LYS A 341 5.30 -18.23 24.20
CA LYS A 341 5.33 -18.09 25.63
C LYS A 341 4.19 -18.94 26.16
N GLU A 342 4.53 -20.10 26.71
CA GLU A 342 3.59 -20.86 27.52
C GLU A 342 3.12 -19.92 28.63
N ASP A 343 1.88 -19.50 28.56
CA ASP A 343 1.19 -18.83 29.65
C ASP A 343 1.14 -19.82 30.84
N HIS A 344 2.12 -19.74 31.70
CA HIS A 344 2.02 -20.33 33.02
C HIS A 344 0.97 -19.54 33.80
N HIS A 345 -0.29 -19.96 33.66
CA HIS A 345 -1.31 -19.72 34.67
C HIS A 345 -1.04 -20.68 35.80
N GLY A 346 -0.40 -20.17 36.86
CA GLY A 346 -0.32 -20.73 38.20
C GLY A 346 -1.21 -19.92 39.12
#